data_f451978a666935e1a386bbe8543edd64
#
_entry.id   f451978a666935e1a386bbe8543edd64
#
_cell.length_a   1.000
_cell.length_b   1.000
_cell.length_c   1.000
_cell.angle_alpha   90.00
_cell.angle_beta   90.00
_cell.angle_gamma   90.00
#
_symmetry.space_group_name_H-M   'P 1'
#
loop_
_entity.id
_entity.type
_entity.pdbx_description
1 polymer ?
#
loop_
_entity_poly.entity_id
_entity_poly.type
_entity_poly.pdbx_seq_one_letter_code
_entity_poly.pdbx_strand_id
1 'polypeptide(L)'
;LRQLRLEEIERVVVRGANWVGDAVMTVPALRELRRLLPHAHITLATRPWAQGIFDGADFIDDLLIIDEGSQPVRKFVRQVRQWRARRFDLAVLLPNAMAPALVAFSARVPLRVGYSTQSRGEFLTHPLEVPSWRSTRHEVFYYLNIIDELARALAGETRDEATSPTTRVEATSLIGGREPQFALTVSVARQAEALALLERRGADTSRPIVALCPGSTNSRAKRWHTERFAALADRLVEEARASVVIIGAREELDVTKEVVASMRHAPVVLTGETTLAQTTAILSLVQLLVTNDTGPAHLASALGRPTLVIFGPTNPLTTRPFSQTAEIIRRPPDCAPCMLRDCPIDHRCMTAISADEVFTRAVVLLDQAYVVEVSVEVGAHAEAAR
;
A
#
# COMPACT_ATOMS: atom_id res chain seq x y z
N LEU A 1 36.94 -3.79 0.54
CA LEU A 1 35.61 -4.30 0.19
C LEU A 1 35.51 -4.43 -1.32
N ARG A 2 35.26 -5.64 -1.85
CA ARG A 2 35.09 -5.88 -3.28
C ARG A 2 33.91 -5.05 -3.74
N GLN A 3 34.09 -4.07 -4.61
CA GLN A 3 33.01 -3.38 -5.32
C GLN A 3 32.36 -4.41 -6.24
N LEU A 4 31.20 -4.90 -5.89
CA LEU A 4 30.39 -5.71 -6.81
C LEU A 4 29.93 -4.79 -7.94
N ARG A 5 30.15 -5.22 -9.18
CA ARG A 5 29.62 -4.54 -10.36
C ARG A 5 28.16 -4.89 -10.54
N LEU A 6 27.41 -4.02 -11.21
CA LEU A 6 25.99 -4.22 -11.50
C LEU A 6 25.72 -5.58 -12.15
N GLU A 7 26.62 -6.01 -13.04
CA GLU A 7 26.59 -7.28 -13.78
C GLU A 7 26.85 -8.53 -12.91
N GLU A 8 27.44 -8.36 -11.72
CA GLU A 8 27.75 -9.45 -10.79
C GLU A 8 26.59 -9.74 -9.81
N ILE A 9 25.50 -8.92 -9.82
CA ILE A 9 24.35 -9.08 -8.94
C ILE A 9 23.30 -9.96 -9.64
N GLU A 10 23.29 -11.23 -9.30
CA GLU A 10 22.36 -12.21 -9.87
C GLU A 10 21.15 -12.49 -8.97
N ARG A 11 21.33 -12.42 -7.63
CA ARG A 11 20.32 -12.81 -6.64
C ARG A 11 20.11 -11.72 -5.61
N VAL A 12 18.93 -11.16 -5.63
CA VAL A 12 18.53 -10.06 -4.75
C VAL A 12 17.46 -10.52 -3.77
N VAL A 13 17.62 -10.18 -2.50
CA VAL A 13 16.53 -10.25 -1.54
C VAL A 13 16.11 -8.85 -1.14
N VAL A 14 14.82 -8.57 -1.28
CA VAL A 14 14.21 -7.37 -0.73
C VAL A 14 13.44 -7.76 0.52
N ARG A 15 13.78 -7.16 1.68
CA ARG A 15 12.94 -7.28 2.87
C ARG A 15 11.79 -6.29 2.75
N GLY A 16 10.58 -6.81 2.48
CA GLY A 16 9.35 -6.02 2.30
C GLY A 16 8.86 -5.35 3.59
N ALA A 17 7.99 -4.38 3.43
CA ALA A 17 7.35 -3.65 4.53
C ALA A 17 6.44 -4.53 5.40
N ASN A 18 6.09 -4.04 6.60
CA ASN A 18 5.36 -4.83 7.60
C ASN A 18 3.84 -4.59 7.60
N TRP A 19 3.36 -3.56 6.91
CA TRP A 19 1.96 -3.15 6.84
C TRP A 19 1.48 -3.11 5.40
N VAL A 20 0.18 -3.35 5.18
CA VAL A 20 -0.42 -3.41 3.84
C VAL A 20 -0.19 -2.12 3.06
N GLY A 21 -0.48 -0.95 3.66
CA GLY A 21 -0.27 0.34 3.01
C GLY A 21 1.19 0.58 2.65
N ASP A 22 2.11 0.31 3.60
CA ASP A 22 3.55 0.43 3.34
C ASP A 22 4.01 -0.51 2.22
N ALA A 23 3.51 -1.76 2.21
CA ALA A 23 3.86 -2.73 1.17
C ALA A 23 3.45 -2.22 -0.23
N VAL A 24 2.26 -1.63 -0.35
CA VAL A 24 1.80 -1.02 -1.61
C VAL A 24 2.66 0.20 -1.97
N MET A 25 3.02 1.05 -0.99
CA MET A 25 3.89 2.20 -1.21
C MET A 25 5.32 1.82 -1.64
N THR A 26 5.75 0.56 -1.43
CA THR A 26 7.05 0.07 -1.95
C THR A 26 7.04 -0.30 -3.43
N VAL A 27 5.87 -0.43 -4.06
CA VAL A 27 5.76 -0.88 -5.48
C VAL A 27 6.61 -0.07 -6.44
N PRO A 28 6.65 1.28 -6.40
CA PRO A 28 7.53 2.04 -7.27
C PRO A 28 9.02 1.71 -7.08
N ALA A 29 9.46 1.52 -5.82
CA ALA A 29 10.84 1.15 -5.53
C ALA A 29 11.19 -0.26 -6.03
N LEU A 30 10.27 -1.22 -5.93
CA LEU A 30 10.45 -2.57 -6.48
C LEU A 30 10.53 -2.57 -8.01
N ARG A 31 9.69 -1.77 -8.68
CA ARG A 31 9.76 -1.61 -10.14
C ARG A 31 11.07 -0.97 -10.59
N GLU A 32 11.55 0.05 -9.87
CA GLU A 32 12.83 0.66 -10.20
C GLU A 32 14.02 -0.27 -9.89
N LEU A 33 13.94 -1.09 -8.85
CA LEU A 33 14.94 -2.12 -8.58
C LEU A 33 15.00 -3.15 -9.74
N ARG A 34 13.84 -3.56 -10.27
CA ARG A 34 13.77 -4.45 -11.45
C ARG A 34 14.39 -3.79 -12.69
N ARG A 35 14.17 -2.47 -12.89
CA ARG A 35 14.80 -1.74 -14.00
C ARG A 35 16.29 -1.58 -13.84
N LEU A 36 16.76 -1.36 -12.61
CA LEU A 36 18.19 -1.28 -12.28
C LEU A 36 18.89 -2.62 -12.50
N LEU A 37 18.22 -3.72 -12.15
CA LEU A 37 18.74 -5.08 -12.19
C LEU A 37 17.84 -6.01 -13.03
N PRO A 38 17.78 -5.81 -14.36
CA PRO A 38 16.81 -6.50 -15.22
C PRO A 38 17.00 -8.02 -15.28
N HIS A 39 18.24 -8.49 -15.09
CA HIS A 39 18.60 -9.91 -15.17
C HIS A 39 18.68 -10.60 -13.80
N ALA A 40 18.63 -9.85 -12.69
CA ALA A 40 18.72 -10.42 -11.36
C ALA A 40 17.43 -11.14 -10.97
N HIS A 41 17.56 -12.25 -10.24
CA HIS A 41 16.43 -12.93 -9.60
C HIS A 41 16.08 -12.18 -8.30
N ILE A 42 14.95 -11.47 -8.29
CA ILE A 42 14.49 -10.65 -7.16
C ILE A 42 13.49 -11.44 -6.32
N THR A 43 13.90 -11.77 -5.10
CA THR A 43 13.05 -12.43 -4.08
C THR A 43 12.54 -11.39 -3.09
N LEU A 44 11.22 -11.24 -2.96
CA LEU A 44 10.62 -10.41 -1.91
C LEU A 44 10.39 -11.25 -0.65
N ALA A 45 11.19 -11.00 0.40
CA ALA A 45 11.03 -11.61 1.71
C ALA A 45 10.00 -10.81 2.54
N THR A 46 8.80 -11.36 2.72
CA THR A 46 7.64 -10.64 3.24
C THR A 46 6.77 -11.50 4.15
N ARG A 47 5.74 -10.90 4.72
CA ARG A 47 4.75 -11.58 5.56
C ARG A 47 3.74 -12.37 4.73
N PRO A 48 3.07 -13.41 5.30
CA PRO A 48 2.13 -14.25 4.55
C PRO A 48 1.02 -13.49 3.82
N TRP A 49 0.47 -12.47 4.44
CA TRP A 49 -0.62 -11.66 3.85
C TRP A 49 -0.21 -10.92 2.58
N ALA A 50 1.07 -10.55 2.44
CA ALA A 50 1.54 -9.79 1.28
C ALA A 50 1.53 -10.61 -0.03
N GLN A 51 1.48 -11.94 0.06
CA GLN A 51 1.30 -12.81 -1.11
C GLN A 51 0.09 -12.38 -1.94
N GLY A 52 -1.02 -12.00 -1.29
CA GLY A 52 -2.21 -11.54 -1.98
C GLY A 52 -2.06 -10.21 -2.74
N ILE A 53 -1.03 -9.41 -2.42
CA ILE A 53 -0.74 -8.15 -3.11
C ILE A 53 0.18 -8.37 -4.31
N PHE A 54 1.23 -9.18 -4.14
CA PHE A 54 2.33 -9.31 -5.09
C PHE A 54 2.25 -10.57 -5.98
N ASP A 55 1.21 -11.37 -5.81
CA ASP A 55 0.98 -12.54 -6.65
C ASP A 55 0.74 -12.11 -8.10
N GLY A 56 1.62 -12.55 -9.01
CA GLY A 56 1.61 -12.14 -10.42
C GLY A 56 2.25 -10.76 -10.70
N ALA A 57 2.96 -10.16 -9.73
CA ALA A 57 3.71 -8.93 -9.98
C ALA A 57 4.92 -9.18 -10.89
N ASP A 58 5.04 -8.39 -11.95
CA ASP A 58 6.07 -8.50 -13.00
C ASP A 58 7.47 -8.00 -12.60
N PHE A 59 7.57 -7.37 -11.42
CA PHE A 59 8.81 -6.75 -10.91
C PHE A 59 9.54 -7.59 -9.86
N ILE A 60 9.02 -8.76 -9.49
CA ILE A 60 9.66 -9.75 -8.61
C ILE A 60 9.53 -11.16 -9.21
N ASP A 61 10.45 -12.06 -8.86
CA ASP A 61 10.47 -13.43 -9.38
C ASP A 61 10.00 -14.45 -8.34
N ASP A 62 10.20 -14.19 -7.04
CA ASP A 62 9.87 -15.12 -5.96
C ASP A 62 9.39 -14.39 -4.70
N LEU A 63 8.52 -15.04 -3.94
CA LEU A 63 8.05 -14.62 -2.63
C LEU A 63 8.62 -15.55 -1.55
N LEU A 64 9.46 -15.02 -0.67
CA LEU A 64 9.93 -15.71 0.51
C LEU A 64 9.09 -15.34 1.72
N ILE A 65 8.20 -16.23 2.12
CA ILE A 65 7.32 -15.98 3.26
C ILE A 65 8.08 -16.08 4.57
N ILE A 66 8.02 -14.99 5.34
CA ILE A 66 8.63 -14.90 6.67
C ILE A 66 7.63 -15.41 7.69
N ASP A 67 8.01 -16.50 8.36
CA ASP A 67 7.23 -17.09 9.43
C ASP A 67 7.03 -16.12 10.61
N GLU A 68 5.79 -16.00 11.08
CA GLU A 68 5.39 -15.16 12.22
C GLU A 68 5.34 -15.92 13.56
N GLY A 69 5.83 -17.15 13.58
CA GLY A 69 5.81 -18.02 14.77
C GLY A 69 6.34 -17.36 16.04
N SER A 70 5.86 -17.84 17.19
CA SER A 70 6.02 -17.23 18.52
C SER A 70 7.44 -17.25 19.11
N GLN A 71 8.39 -17.97 18.50
CA GLN A 71 9.74 -18.14 19.05
C GLN A 71 10.78 -17.29 18.29
N PRO A 72 11.16 -16.12 18.81
CA PRO A 72 12.01 -15.16 18.08
C PRO A 72 13.35 -15.74 17.61
N VAL A 73 14.02 -16.54 18.47
CA VAL A 73 15.33 -17.13 18.14
C VAL A 73 15.21 -18.16 17.01
N ARG A 74 14.22 -19.05 17.07
CA ARG A 74 14.00 -20.05 15.99
C ARG A 74 13.64 -19.39 14.68
N LYS A 75 12.82 -18.34 14.70
CA LYS A 75 12.47 -17.52 13.55
C LYS A 75 13.71 -16.90 12.93
N PHE A 76 14.56 -16.26 13.74
CA PHE A 76 15.80 -15.66 13.29
C PHE A 76 16.72 -16.70 12.63
N VAL A 77 17.00 -17.81 13.30
CA VAL A 77 17.86 -18.88 12.79
C VAL A 77 17.31 -19.46 11.48
N ARG A 78 15.99 -19.65 11.38
CA ARG A 78 15.35 -20.14 10.15
C ARG A 78 15.56 -19.15 9.00
N GLN A 79 15.30 -17.86 9.21
CA GLN A 79 15.50 -16.83 8.19
C GLN A 79 16.97 -16.77 7.74
N VAL A 80 17.92 -16.77 8.67
CA VAL A 80 19.34 -16.78 8.34
C VAL A 80 19.72 -18.00 7.50
N ARG A 81 19.22 -19.20 7.85
CA ARG A 81 19.47 -20.43 7.06
C ARG A 81 18.86 -20.33 5.66
N GLN A 82 17.64 -19.85 5.55
CA GLN A 82 16.95 -19.68 4.26
C GLN A 82 17.70 -18.69 3.35
N TRP A 83 18.13 -17.54 3.89
CA TRP A 83 18.85 -16.53 3.12
C TRP A 83 20.24 -17.03 2.71
N ARG A 84 20.95 -17.70 3.62
CA ARG A 84 22.27 -18.28 3.32
C ARG A 84 22.19 -19.36 2.23
N ALA A 85 21.17 -20.23 2.28
CA ALA A 85 20.97 -21.28 1.29
C ALA A 85 20.69 -20.73 -0.12
N ARG A 86 20.04 -19.57 -0.23
CA ARG A 86 19.73 -18.91 -1.50
C ARG A 86 20.91 -18.09 -2.07
N ARG A 87 21.98 -17.86 -1.29
CA ARG A 87 23.22 -17.18 -1.73
C ARG A 87 22.94 -15.82 -2.37
N PHE A 88 22.16 -14.97 -1.70
CA PHE A 88 21.89 -13.61 -2.18
C PHE A 88 23.16 -12.77 -2.25
N ASP A 89 23.31 -11.99 -3.32
CA ASP A 89 24.39 -11.05 -3.56
C ASP A 89 24.07 -9.68 -2.94
N LEU A 90 22.80 -9.30 -2.96
CA LEU A 90 22.30 -8.03 -2.47
C LEU A 90 21.07 -8.23 -1.58
N ALA A 91 21.03 -7.51 -0.45
CA ALA A 91 19.88 -7.34 0.40
C ALA A 91 19.46 -5.87 0.44
N VAL A 92 18.23 -5.57 0.00
CA VAL A 92 17.58 -4.27 0.11
C VAL A 92 16.60 -4.32 1.29
N LEU A 93 16.84 -3.48 2.31
CA LEU A 93 16.12 -3.54 3.58
C LEU A 93 15.18 -2.33 3.73
N LEU A 94 13.92 -2.49 3.29
CA LEU A 94 12.92 -1.42 3.31
C LEU A 94 12.46 -1.05 4.74
N PRO A 95 12.23 -1.99 5.69
CA PRO A 95 11.91 -1.62 7.07
C PRO A 95 13.11 -1.08 7.82
N ASN A 96 12.86 -0.14 8.73
CA ASN A 96 13.88 0.50 9.57
C ASN A 96 14.28 -0.30 10.83
N ALA A 97 13.77 -1.52 10.99
CA ALA A 97 14.05 -2.35 12.16
C ALA A 97 15.45 -2.99 12.15
N MET A 98 15.98 -3.28 13.35
CA MET A 98 17.27 -3.96 13.53
C MET A 98 17.28 -5.40 12.97
N ALA A 99 16.20 -6.17 13.20
CA ALA A 99 16.16 -7.60 12.90
C ALA A 99 16.45 -7.95 11.42
N PRO A 100 15.93 -7.25 10.40
CA PRO A 100 16.30 -7.50 9.01
C PRO A 100 17.80 -7.32 8.71
N ALA A 101 18.44 -6.32 9.31
CA ALA A 101 19.87 -6.08 9.13
C ALA A 101 20.72 -7.22 9.74
N LEU A 102 20.34 -7.67 10.94
CA LEU A 102 20.98 -8.82 11.58
C LEU A 102 20.81 -10.11 10.78
N VAL A 103 19.64 -10.35 10.18
CA VAL A 103 19.41 -11.53 9.33
C VAL A 103 20.32 -11.47 8.10
N ALA A 104 20.36 -10.34 7.39
CA ALA A 104 21.19 -10.17 6.20
C ALA A 104 22.71 -10.30 6.52
N PHE A 105 23.15 -9.71 7.63
CA PHE A 105 24.52 -9.82 8.12
C PHE A 105 24.88 -11.28 8.48
N SER A 106 24.05 -11.93 9.29
CA SER A 106 24.28 -13.31 9.74
C SER A 106 24.19 -14.32 8.59
N ALA A 107 23.38 -14.04 7.56
CA ALA A 107 23.31 -14.82 6.33
C ALA A 107 24.54 -14.59 5.42
N ARG A 108 25.40 -13.62 5.75
CA ARG A 108 26.59 -13.23 4.98
C ARG A 108 26.26 -12.72 3.58
N VAL A 109 25.15 -11.98 3.43
CA VAL A 109 24.85 -11.31 2.16
C VAL A 109 25.91 -10.23 1.93
N PRO A 110 26.64 -10.23 0.79
CA PRO A 110 27.79 -9.33 0.57
C PRO A 110 27.40 -7.85 0.58
N LEU A 111 26.34 -7.48 -0.17
CA LEU A 111 25.79 -6.12 -0.21
C LEU A 111 24.52 -6.01 0.62
N ARG A 112 24.47 -5.04 1.51
CA ARG A 112 23.35 -4.82 2.42
C ARG A 112 23.07 -3.32 2.48
N VAL A 113 21.97 -2.88 1.86
CA VAL A 113 21.56 -1.47 1.77
C VAL A 113 20.28 -1.20 2.56
N GLY A 114 20.22 -0.06 3.20
CA GLY A 114 19.08 0.42 3.96
C GLY A 114 19.45 1.61 4.85
N TYR A 115 18.46 2.26 5.44
CA TYR A 115 18.73 3.39 6.33
C TYR A 115 19.39 2.97 7.64
N SER A 116 20.34 3.74 8.13
CA SER A 116 21.14 3.50 9.35
C SER A 116 20.39 3.92 10.63
N THR A 117 19.13 3.52 10.75
CA THR A 117 18.30 3.78 11.94
C THR A 117 18.54 2.77 13.04
N GLN A 118 18.22 3.08 14.30
CA GLN A 118 18.29 2.17 15.45
C GLN A 118 19.65 1.46 15.59
N SER A 119 20.75 2.16 15.32
CA SER A 119 22.12 1.63 15.42
C SER A 119 22.42 0.42 14.52
N ARG A 120 21.59 0.14 13.50
CA ARG A 120 21.80 -1.00 12.59
C ARG A 120 22.83 -0.75 11.48
N GLY A 121 23.38 0.47 11.41
CA GLY A 121 24.36 0.87 10.39
C GLY A 121 25.57 -0.06 10.30
N GLU A 122 26.06 -0.58 11.45
CA GLU A 122 27.18 -1.51 11.52
C GLU A 122 26.95 -2.86 10.83
N PHE A 123 25.69 -3.26 10.67
CA PHE A 123 25.30 -4.49 9.98
C PHE A 123 25.04 -4.29 8.49
N LEU A 124 25.09 -3.04 8.01
CA LEU A 124 24.93 -2.67 6.61
C LEU A 124 26.31 -2.46 5.97
N THR A 125 26.43 -2.76 4.68
CA THR A 125 27.61 -2.40 3.89
C THR A 125 27.47 -1.02 3.26
N HIS A 126 26.22 -0.62 2.99
CA HIS A 126 25.82 0.69 2.47
C HIS A 126 24.76 1.29 3.38
N PRO A 127 25.16 1.80 4.57
CA PRO A 127 24.24 2.47 5.47
C PRO A 127 23.84 3.83 4.90
N LEU A 128 22.54 4.04 4.70
CA LEU A 128 22.00 5.29 4.22
C LEU A 128 21.57 6.18 5.39
N GLU A 129 21.82 7.47 5.29
CA GLU A 129 21.26 8.45 6.21
C GLU A 129 19.78 8.69 5.92
N VAL A 130 18.98 8.88 6.97
CA VAL A 130 17.58 9.27 6.82
C VAL A 130 17.52 10.68 6.24
N PRO A 131 16.86 10.87 5.08
CA PRO A 131 16.85 12.18 4.44
C PRO A 131 16.08 13.21 5.29
N SER A 132 16.56 14.45 5.28
CA SER A 132 15.96 15.57 6.06
C SER A 132 14.48 15.84 5.68
N TRP A 133 14.09 15.53 4.45
CA TRP A 133 12.73 15.68 3.95
C TRP A 133 11.78 14.52 4.32
N ARG A 134 12.20 13.55 5.13
CA ARG A 134 11.41 12.36 5.54
C ARG A 134 10.00 12.70 6.06
N SER A 135 9.83 13.80 6.76
CA SER A 135 8.53 14.22 7.33
C SER A 135 7.69 15.13 6.43
N THR A 136 8.25 15.61 5.32
CA THR A 136 7.61 16.60 4.44
C THR A 136 7.35 16.07 3.02
N ARG A 137 7.79 14.86 2.72
CA ARG A 137 7.62 14.21 1.41
C ARG A 137 6.96 12.85 1.57
N HIS A 138 6.30 12.39 0.51
CA HIS A 138 5.56 11.14 0.51
C HIS A 138 6.47 9.92 0.73
N GLU A 139 5.96 8.90 1.45
CA GLU A 139 6.66 7.67 1.82
C GLU A 139 7.18 6.87 0.61
N VAL A 140 6.49 6.93 -0.54
CA VAL A 140 6.96 6.36 -1.82
C VAL A 140 8.37 6.83 -2.15
N PHE A 141 8.66 8.12 -1.96
CA PHE A 141 9.99 8.67 -2.24
C PHE A 141 11.04 8.22 -1.22
N TYR A 142 10.62 7.90 0.01
CA TYR A 142 11.52 7.34 1.00
C TYR A 142 12.02 5.95 0.59
N TYR A 143 11.15 5.11 0.04
CA TYR A 143 11.55 3.81 -0.50
C TYR A 143 12.34 3.94 -1.81
N LEU A 144 11.92 4.82 -2.71
CA LEU A 144 12.64 5.09 -3.97
C LEU A 144 14.07 5.57 -3.74
N ASN A 145 14.28 6.42 -2.72
CA ASN A 145 15.62 6.91 -2.38
C ASN A 145 16.61 5.79 -2.04
N ILE A 146 16.16 4.67 -1.49
CA ILE A 146 17.03 3.51 -1.24
C ILE A 146 17.58 2.96 -2.56
N ILE A 147 16.75 2.90 -3.60
CA ILE A 147 17.13 2.37 -4.91
C ILE A 147 18.02 3.38 -5.67
N ASP A 148 17.72 4.67 -5.57
CA ASP A 148 18.53 5.73 -6.15
C ASP A 148 19.96 5.76 -5.56
N GLU A 149 20.08 5.68 -4.23
CA GLU A 149 21.37 5.60 -3.55
C GLU A 149 22.12 4.29 -3.88
N LEU A 150 21.41 3.17 -4.03
CA LEU A 150 22.00 1.92 -4.50
C LEU A 150 22.53 2.07 -5.93
N ALA A 151 21.77 2.68 -6.84
CA ALA A 151 22.18 2.89 -8.23
C ALA A 151 23.46 3.73 -8.31
N ARG A 152 23.55 4.81 -7.53
CA ARG A 152 24.77 5.64 -7.45
C ARG A 152 25.98 4.88 -6.90
N ALA A 153 25.76 4.12 -5.83
CA ALA A 153 26.83 3.31 -5.24
C ALA A 153 27.40 2.27 -6.23
N LEU A 154 26.51 1.67 -7.04
CA LEU A 154 26.91 0.70 -8.07
C LEU A 154 27.58 1.37 -9.29
N ALA A 155 27.23 2.62 -9.61
CA ALA A 155 27.89 3.42 -10.64
C ALA A 155 29.26 3.96 -10.20
N GLY A 156 29.62 3.80 -8.92
CA GLY A 156 30.88 4.34 -8.37
C GLY A 156 30.85 5.86 -8.17
N GLU A 157 29.65 6.46 -8.16
CA GLU A 157 29.49 7.89 -7.90
C GLU A 157 29.69 8.16 -6.40
N THR A 158 30.71 8.94 -6.07
CA THR A 158 30.91 9.45 -4.71
C THR A 158 29.90 10.56 -4.42
N ARG A 159 29.41 10.61 -3.19
CA ARG A 159 28.56 11.69 -2.71
C ARG A 159 29.38 12.97 -2.70
N ASP A 160 29.20 13.86 -3.68
CA ASP A 160 29.71 15.22 -3.59
C ASP A 160 28.99 15.94 -2.47
N GLU A 161 29.70 16.33 -1.42
CA GLU A 161 29.19 17.11 -0.29
C GLU A 161 28.55 18.46 -0.71
N ALA A 162 28.87 18.94 -1.91
CA ALA A 162 28.37 20.19 -2.46
C ALA A 162 26.93 20.13 -2.98
N THR A 163 26.34 18.94 -3.18
CA THR A 163 24.93 18.77 -3.55
C THR A 163 24.09 18.46 -2.31
N SER A 164 23.91 19.49 -1.48
CA SER A 164 22.99 19.45 -0.33
C SER A 164 21.62 18.95 -0.76
N PRO A 165 20.94 18.08 0.04
CA PRO A 165 19.58 17.62 -0.23
C PRO A 165 18.55 18.74 -0.41
N THR A 166 18.86 19.96 0.05
CA THR A 166 18.01 21.14 -0.03
C THR A 166 17.83 21.71 -1.44
N THR A 167 18.82 21.54 -2.32
CA THR A 167 18.77 22.08 -3.69
C THR A 167 18.13 21.10 -4.70
N ARG A 168 17.93 19.83 -4.32
CA ARG A 168 17.25 18.81 -5.16
C ARG A 168 15.76 18.65 -4.88
N VAL A 169 15.13 19.57 -4.14
CA VAL A 169 13.69 19.54 -3.80
C VAL A 169 12.78 19.66 -5.03
N GLU A 170 13.28 20.15 -6.14
CA GLU A 170 12.52 20.30 -7.40
C GLU A 170 12.63 19.08 -8.33
N ALA A 171 13.44 18.08 -7.99
CA ALA A 171 13.55 16.93 -8.86
C ALA A 171 12.41 15.92 -8.59
N THR A 172 11.40 15.95 -9.41
CA THR A 172 10.56 14.80 -9.79
C THR A 172 11.40 13.60 -10.28
N SER A 173 12.70 13.71 -10.28
CA SER A 173 13.63 12.76 -10.86
C SER A 173 14.54 12.10 -9.83
N LEU A 174 13.96 11.32 -8.90
CA LEU A 174 14.79 10.40 -8.14
C LEU A 174 15.33 9.26 -9.00
N ILE A 175 14.79 9.00 -10.16
CA ILE A 175 15.28 7.94 -11.07
C ILE A 175 15.07 8.41 -12.51
N GLY A 176 16.00 9.25 -13.01
CA GLY A 176 16.02 9.68 -14.42
C GLY A 176 14.78 10.46 -14.88
N GLY A 177 14.10 11.21 -14.01
CA GLY A 177 13.00 12.10 -14.38
C GLY A 177 11.65 11.45 -14.63
N ARG A 178 11.48 10.16 -14.30
CA ARG A 178 10.23 9.42 -14.53
C ARG A 178 9.28 9.53 -13.34
N GLU A 179 7.97 9.55 -13.61
CA GLU A 179 6.97 9.42 -12.56
C GLU A 179 7.02 8.02 -11.93
N PRO A 180 6.90 7.92 -10.59
CA PRO A 180 6.85 6.64 -9.89
C PRO A 180 5.62 5.84 -10.34
N GLN A 181 5.83 4.61 -10.82
CA GLN A 181 4.73 3.73 -11.23
C GLN A 181 4.15 3.01 -10.02
N PHE A 182 2.95 3.40 -9.62
CA PHE A 182 2.23 2.90 -8.43
C PHE A 182 1.13 1.88 -8.78
N ALA A 183 1.18 1.22 -9.93
CA ALA A 183 0.12 0.33 -10.37
C ALA A 183 0.32 -1.11 -9.88
N LEU A 184 -0.79 -1.73 -9.45
CA LEU A 184 -0.94 -3.16 -9.22
C LEU A 184 -1.97 -3.72 -10.21
N THR A 185 -1.85 -5.00 -10.52
CA THR A 185 -2.78 -5.72 -11.39
C THR A 185 -3.32 -6.97 -10.70
N VAL A 186 -4.54 -7.34 -11.06
CA VAL A 186 -5.18 -8.60 -10.63
C VAL A 186 -5.47 -9.41 -11.89
N SER A 187 -5.15 -10.69 -11.88
CA SER A 187 -5.41 -11.57 -13.02
C SER A 187 -6.92 -11.72 -13.27
N VAL A 188 -7.29 -11.92 -14.54
CA VAL A 188 -8.69 -12.12 -14.95
C VAL A 188 -9.34 -13.28 -14.19
N ALA A 189 -8.60 -14.36 -13.94
CA ALA A 189 -9.11 -15.49 -13.17
C ALA A 189 -9.50 -15.10 -11.75
N ARG A 190 -8.65 -14.33 -11.05
CA ARG A 190 -8.92 -13.84 -9.69
C ARG A 190 -10.08 -12.82 -9.66
N GLN A 191 -10.22 -12.00 -10.71
CA GLN A 191 -11.36 -11.10 -10.84
C GLN A 191 -12.67 -11.89 -11.01
N ALA A 192 -12.68 -12.93 -11.85
CA ALA A 192 -13.85 -13.80 -12.03
C ALA A 192 -14.24 -14.53 -10.73
N GLU A 193 -13.26 -15.03 -9.97
CA GLU A 193 -13.51 -15.64 -8.65
C GLU A 193 -14.10 -14.65 -7.66
N ALA A 194 -13.61 -13.40 -7.65
CA ALA A 194 -14.09 -12.34 -6.79
C ALA A 194 -15.53 -11.92 -7.16
N LEU A 195 -15.83 -11.81 -8.44
CA LEU A 195 -17.17 -11.52 -8.95
C LEU A 195 -18.16 -12.60 -8.50
N ALA A 196 -17.82 -13.87 -8.74
CA ALA A 196 -18.62 -15.00 -8.31
C ALA A 196 -18.81 -15.05 -6.77
N LEU A 197 -17.81 -14.62 -5.99
CA LEU A 197 -17.93 -14.50 -4.53
C LEU A 197 -18.95 -13.41 -4.17
N LEU A 198 -18.86 -12.23 -4.78
CA LEU A 198 -19.80 -11.12 -4.55
C LEU A 198 -21.24 -11.53 -4.85
N GLU A 199 -21.49 -12.18 -5.99
CA GLU A 199 -22.81 -12.68 -6.40
C GLU A 199 -23.35 -13.72 -5.42
N ARG A 200 -22.54 -14.71 -5.03
CA ARG A 200 -22.94 -15.72 -4.02
C ARG A 200 -23.29 -15.11 -2.67
N ARG A 201 -22.71 -13.94 -2.36
CA ARG A 201 -22.98 -13.20 -1.11
C ARG A 201 -24.15 -12.23 -1.24
N GLY A 202 -24.79 -12.17 -2.40
CA GLY A 202 -25.99 -11.36 -2.65
C GLY A 202 -25.70 -9.94 -3.13
N ALA A 203 -24.48 -9.66 -3.60
CA ALA A 203 -24.20 -8.39 -4.27
C ALA A 203 -24.95 -8.34 -5.61
N ASP A 204 -25.63 -7.23 -5.87
CA ASP A 204 -26.20 -6.94 -7.18
C ASP A 204 -25.14 -6.35 -8.08
N THR A 205 -24.50 -7.20 -8.89
CA THR A 205 -23.40 -6.83 -9.79
C THR A 205 -23.86 -6.08 -11.05
N SER A 206 -25.16 -5.94 -11.26
CA SER A 206 -25.73 -5.06 -12.30
C SER A 206 -25.73 -3.57 -11.90
N ARG A 207 -25.42 -3.29 -10.64
CA ARG A 207 -25.32 -1.94 -10.07
C ARG A 207 -23.88 -1.59 -9.76
N PRO A 208 -23.54 -0.29 -9.64
CA PRO A 208 -22.23 0.12 -9.16
C PRO A 208 -21.90 -0.51 -7.79
N ILE A 209 -20.80 -1.23 -7.69
CA ILE A 209 -20.34 -1.83 -6.43
C ILE A 209 -19.55 -0.78 -5.67
N VAL A 210 -20.01 -0.40 -4.48
CA VAL A 210 -19.28 0.51 -3.59
C VAL A 210 -18.79 -0.26 -2.36
N ALA A 211 -17.47 -0.32 -2.19
CA ALA A 211 -16.89 -0.90 -0.99
C ALA A 211 -16.76 0.16 0.12
N LEU A 212 -17.13 -0.23 1.34
CA LEU A 212 -16.89 0.54 2.55
C LEU A 212 -15.90 -0.20 3.45
N CYS A 213 -14.88 0.51 3.97
CA CYS A 213 -13.94 -0.04 4.96
C CYS A 213 -13.95 0.84 6.22
N PRO A 214 -14.89 0.58 7.15
CA PRO A 214 -15.09 1.44 8.32
C PRO A 214 -14.06 1.19 9.43
N GLY A 215 -13.31 0.09 9.35
CA GLY A 215 -12.32 -0.30 10.34
C GLY A 215 -11.02 0.51 10.28
N SER A 216 -10.18 0.30 11.28
CA SER A 216 -8.76 0.63 11.31
C SER A 216 -8.13 -0.16 12.45
N THR A 217 -7.34 -1.19 12.12
CA THR A 217 -6.80 -2.16 13.09
C THR A 217 -5.82 -1.50 14.07
N ASN A 218 -4.98 -0.57 13.60
CA ASN A 218 -3.89 0.00 14.39
C ASN A 218 -4.21 1.30 15.12
N SER A 219 -5.32 1.96 14.79
CA SER A 219 -5.61 3.28 15.34
C SER A 219 -7.11 3.56 15.36
N ARG A 220 -7.68 3.59 16.55
CA ARG A 220 -9.07 4.01 16.73
C ARG A 220 -9.27 5.49 16.36
N ALA A 221 -8.25 6.31 16.55
CA ALA A 221 -8.30 7.72 16.16
C ALA A 221 -8.46 7.96 14.66
N LYS A 222 -8.21 6.95 13.81
CA LYS A 222 -8.45 7.03 12.36
C LYS A 222 -9.88 6.66 11.96
N ARG A 223 -10.69 6.12 12.87
CA ARG A 223 -12.04 5.63 12.55
C ARG A 223 -13.03 6.78 12.47
N TRP A 224 -13.70 6.91 11.34
CA TRP A 224 -14.87 7.76 11.23
C TRP A 224 -16.05 7.08 11.94
N HIS A 225 -17.04 7.84 12.34
CA HIS A 225 -18.16 7.35 13.15
C HIS A 225 -18.99 6.28 12.42
N THR A 226 -19.36 5.22 13.12
CA THR A 226 -20.09 4.07 12.59
C THR A 226 -21.46 4.47 12.07
N GLU A 227 -22.18 5.36 12.76
CA GLU A 227 -23.48 5.88 12.35
C GLU A 227 -23.39 6.69 11.06
N ARG A 228 -22.25 7.35 10.80
CA ARG A 228 -22.04 8.11 9.56
C ARG A 228 -21.72 7.21 8.38
N PHE A 229 -20.99 6.12 8.60
CA PHE A 229 -20.83 5.08 7.59
C PHE A 229 -22.18 4.45 7.24
N ALA A 230 -23.05 4.18 8.23
CA ALA A 230 -24.40 3.66 8.02
C ALA A 230 -25.26 4.63 7.20
N ALA A 231 -25.27 5.91 7.59
CA ALA A 231 -26.02 6.94 6.86
C ALA A 231 -25.53 7.11 5.42
N LEU A 232 -24.20 7.07 5.20
CA LEU A 232 -23.60 7.08 3.86
C LEU A 232 -24.04 5.86 3.05
N ALA A 233 -23.98 4.66 3.65
CA ALA A 233 -24.34 3.41 3.00
C ALA A 233 -25.81 3.41 2.54
N ASP A 234 -26.72 3.83 3.42
CA ASP A 234 -28.15 3.94 3.08
C ASP A 234 -28.38 4.89 1.90
N ARG A 235 -27.75 6.05 1.89
CA ARG A 235 -27.86 7.00 0.78
C ARG A 235 -27.25 6.47 -0.52
N LEU A 236 -26.13 5.75 -0.46
CA LEU A 236 -25.54 5.10 -1.64
C LEU A 236 -26.51 4.08 -2.26
N VAL A 237 -27.23 3.33 -1.42
CA VAL A 237 -28.26 2.38 -1.88
C VAL A 237 -29.48 3.11 -2.47
N GLU A 238 -30.01 4.13 -1.78
CA GLU A 238 -31.26 4.80 -2.14
C GLU A 238 -31.10 5.78 -3.31
N GLU A 239 -30.08 6.64 -3.25
CA GLU A 239 -29.91 7.75 -4.17
C GLU A 239 -28.98 7.39 -5.34
N ALA A 240 -27.86 6.68 -5.08
CA ALA A 240 -26.90 6.26 -6.10
C ALA A 240 -27.18 4.85 -6.67
N ARG A 241 -28.18 4.13 -6.14
CA ARG A 241 -28.53 2.75 -6.52
C ARG A 241 -27.36 1.78 -6.48
N ALA A 242 -26.42 2.00 -5.57
CA ALA A 242 -25.24 1.18 -5.44
C ALA A 242 -25.50 -0.14 -4.71
N SER A 243 -24.73 -1.16 -5.05
CA SER A 243 -24.59 -2.39 -4.26
C SER A 243 -23.47 -2.17 -3.24
N VAL A 244 -23.81 -2.07 -1.96
CA VAL A 244 -22.84 -1.75 -0.89
C VAL A 244 -22.22 -3.01 -0.32
N VAL A 245 -20.89 -3.05 -0.28
CA VAL A 245 -20.10 -4.15 0.26
C VAL A 245 -19.21 -3.63 1.40
N ILE A 246 -19.27 -4.24 2.59
CA ILE A 246 -18.40 -3.87 3.71
C ILE A 246 -17.24 -4.86 3.80
N ILE A 247 -16.03 -4.34 3.71
CA ILE A 247 -14.78 -5.10 3.83
C ILE A 247 -14.00 -4.70 5.10
N GLY A 248 -13.14 -5.59 5.56
CA GLY A 248 -12.30 -5.33 6.72
C GLY A 248 -11.62 -6.60 7.23
N ALA A 249 -10.67 -6.44 8.13
CA ALA A 249 -10.02 -7.54 8.82
C ALA A 249 -10.95 -8.16 9.90
N ARG A 250 -10.63 -9.37 10.36
CA ARG A 250 -11.42 -10.06 11.39
C ARG A 250 -11.51 -9.26 12.70
N GLU A 251 -10.47 -8.53 13.02
CA GLU A 251 -10.37 -7.67 14.21
C GLU A 251 -11.28 -6.44 14.14
N GLU A 252 -11.91 -6.20 12.98
CA GLU A 252 -12.79 -5.07 12.72
C GLU A 252 -14.28 -5.46 12.68
N LEU A 253 -14.60 -6.72 13.01
CA LEU A 253 -15.97 -7.26 13.02
C LEU A 253 -16.93 -6.45 13.92
N ASP A 254 -16.45 -5.97 15.08
CA ASP A 254 -17.31 -5.21 15.98
C ASP A 254 -17.70 -3.86 15.41
N VAL A 255 -16.75 -3.15 14.76
CA VAL A 255 -17.02 -1.91 14.04
C VAL A 255 -18.02 -2.15 12.89
N THR A 256 -17.84 -3.24 12.15
CA THR A 256 -18.78 -3.61 11.07
C THR A 256 -20.17 -3.88 11.59
N LYS A 257 -20.31 -4.61 12.71
CA LYS A 257 -21.61 -4.88 13.34
C LYS A 257 -22.32 -3.59 13.78
N GLU A 258 -21.58 -2.63 14.33
CA GLU A 258 -22.13 -1.32 14.70
C GLU A 258 -22.66 -0.55 13.49
N VAL A 259 -21.89 -0.54 12.38
CA VAL A 259 -22.36 0.08 11.11
C VAL A 259 -23.62 -0.59 10.64
N VAL A 260 -23.63 -1.93 10.50
CA VAL A 260 -24.79 -2.70 10.00
C VAL A 260 -26.02 -2.52 10.87
N ALA A 261 -25.84 -2.49 12.20
CA ALA A 261 -26.96 -2.27 13.14
C ALA A 261 -27.61 -0.89 13.00
N SER A 262 -26.88 0.10 12.47
CA SER A 262 -27.39 1.46 12.25
C SER A 262 -27.92 1.69 10.82
N MET A 263 -27.74 0.71 9.91
CA MET A 263 -28.22 0.79 8.53
C MET A 263 -29.68 0.39 8.39
N ARG A 264 -30.39 1.00 7.45
CA ARG A 264 -31.73 0.63 7.02
C ARG A 264 -31.73 -0.47 5.94
N HIS A 265 -30.69 -0.49 5.12
CA HIS A 265 -30.53 -1.45 4.02
C HIS A 265 -29.40 -2.43 4.34
N ALA A 266 -29.65 -3.72 4.16
CA ALA A 266 -28.66 -4.76 4.43
C ALA A 266 -27.53 -4.71 3.37
N PRO A 267 -26.27 -4.49 3.78
CA PRO A 267 -25.13 -4.56 2.88
C PRO A 267 -24.64 -6.01 2.72
N VAL A 268 -23.79 -6.25 1.72
CA VAL A 268 -22.99 -7.46 1.68
C VAL A 268 -21.81 -7.32 2.65
N VAL A 269 -21.73 -8.17 3.67
CA VAL A 269 -20.66 -8.14 4.68
C VAL A 269 -19.62 -9.19 4.34
N LEU A 270 -18.37 -8.75 4.13
CA LEU A 270 -17.21 -9.60 3.87
C LEU A 270 -16.07 -9.41 4.91
N THR A 271 -16.32 -8.61 5.95
CA THR A 271 -15.35 -8.35 7.03
C THR A 271 -14.96 -9.65 7.72
N GLY A 272 -13.65 -9.95 7.74
CA GLY A 272 -13.09 -11.16 8.34
C GLY A 272 -13.36 -12.47 7.60
N GLU A 273 -13.99 -12.40 6.42
CA GLU A 273 -14.36 -13.57 5.61
C GLU A 273 -13.54 -13.72 4.33
N THR A 274 -12.73 -12.74 4.02
CA THR A 274 -11.84 -12.73 2.83
C THR A 274 -10.38 -12.71 3.23
N THR A 275 -9.56 -13.43 2.47
CA THR A 275 -8.10 -13.24 2.49
C THR A 275 -7.75 -11.89 1.86
N LEU A 276 -6.55 -11.39 2.11
CA LEU A 276 -6.11 -10.14 1.47
C LEU A 276 -6.05 -10.29 -0.07
N ALA A 277 -5.75 -11.48 -0.58
CA ALA A 277 -5.80 -11.78 -2.00
C ALA A 277 -7.21 -11.61 -2.59
N GLN A 278 -8.23 -12.14 -1.91
CA GLN A 278 -9.62 -11.98 -2.30
C GLN A 278 -10.08 -10.51 -2.17
N THR A 279 -9.71 -9.85 -1.07
CA THR A 279 -10.00 -8.42 -0.89
C THR A 279 -9.37 -7.57 -2.01
N THR A 280 -8.12 -7.85 -2.41
CA THR A 280 -7.47 -7.15 -3.52
C THR A 280 -8.22 -7.38 -4.84
N ALA A 281 -8.67 -8.60 -5.09
CA ALA A 281 -9.46 -8.93 -6.27
C ALA A 281 -10.85 -8.24 -6.25
N ILE A 282 -11.53 -8.21 -5.11
CA ILE A 282 -12.79 -7.48 -4.93
C ILE A 282 -12.58 -5.98 -5.19
N LEU A 283 -11.52 -5.41 -4.60
CA LEU A 283 -11.19 -3.99 -4.80
C LEU A 283 -10.88 -3.65 -6.26
N SER A 284 -10.43 -4.60 -7.08
CA SER A 284 -10.26 -4.37 -8.53
C SER A 284 -11.56 -4.29 -9.32
N LEU A 285 -12.69 -4.66 -8.72
CA LEU A 285 -14.02 -4.69 -9.35
C LEU A 285 -14.93 -3.54 -8.90
N VAL A 286 -14.60 -2.85 -7.79
CA VAL A 286 -15.47 -1.79 -7.27
C VAL A 286 -15.35 -0.51 -8.10
N GLN A 287 -16.45 0.22 -8.23
CA GLN A 287 -16.49 1.55 -8.83
C GLN A 287 -16.04 2.64 -7.87
N LEU A 288 -16.11 2.35 -6.55
CA LEU A 288 -15.63 3.28 -5.53
C LEU A 288 -15.29 2.52 -4.24
N LEU A 289 -14.21 2.92 -3.58
CA LEU A 289 -13.92 2.60 -2.19
C LEU A 289 -14.08 3.85 -1.33
N VAL A 290 -14.88 3.79 -0.25
CA VAL A 290 -14.88 4.79 0.83
C VAL A 290 -14.31 4.16 2.09
N THR A 291 -13.27 4.78 2.64
CA THR A 291 -12.47 4.16 3.72
C THR A 291 -11.83 5.19 4.64
N ASN A 292 -11.47 4.78 5.83
CA ASN A 292 -10.51 5.50 6.66
C ASN A 292 -9.08 5.40 6.05
N ASP A 293 -8.14 6.17 6.57
CA ASP A 293 -6.71 6.09 6.20
C ASP A 293 -6.10 4.72 6.63
N THR A 294 -6.24 3.71 5.76
CA THR A 294 -5.89 2.31 6.01
C THR A 294 -5.30 1.63 4.77
N GLY A 295 -4.84 0.39 4.93
CA GLY A 295 -4.26 -0.40 3.83
C GLY A 295 -5.12 -0.54 2.58
N PRO A 296 -6.43 -0.82 2.69
CA PRO A 296 -7.34 -0.86 1.55
C PRO A 296 -7.35 0.41 0.68
N ALA A 297 -7.16 1.60 1.26
CA ALA A 297 -7.06 2.85 0.50
C ALA A 297 -5.90 2.81 -0.51
N HIS A 298 -4.74 2.33 -0.08
CA HIS A 298 -3.58 2.18 -0.95
C HIS A 298 -3.77 1.10 -2.01
N LEU A 299 -4.40 -0.03 -1.63
CA LEU A 299 -4.68 -1.13 -2.56
C LEU A 299 -5.61 -0.69 -3.69
N ALA A 300 -6.78 -0.12 -3.37
CA ALA A 300 -7.74 0.32 -4.38
C ALA A 300 -7.14 1.38 -5.30
N SER A 301 -6.40 2.34 -4.73
CA SER A 301 -5.72 3.37 -5.51
C SER A 301 -4.63 2.81 -6.43
N ALA A 302 -3.87 1.80 -5.99
CA ALA A 302 -2.87 1.14 -6.82
C ALA A 302 -3.50 0.27 -7.93
N LEU A 303 -4.74 -0.18 -7.72
CA LEU A 303 -5.56 -0.86 -8.73
C LEU A 303 -6.29 0.11 -9.67
N GLY A 304 -6.00 1.43 -9.56
CA GLY A 304 -6.61 2.47 -10.38
C GLY A 304 -8.07 2.76 -10.05
N ARG A 305 -8.58 2.29 -8.89
CA ARG A 305 -9.99 2.48 -8.53
C ARG A 305 -10.22 3.80 -7.79
N PRO A 306 -11.31 4.51 -8.10
CA PRO A 306 -11.73 5.69 -7.35
C PRO A 306 -11.77 5.38 -5.85
N THR A 307 -11.11 6.21 -5.07
CA THR A 307 -10.95 5.97 -3.63
C THR A 307 -11.15 7.26 -2.86
N LEU A 308 -12.14 7.28 -1.98
CA LEU A 308 -12.43 8.39 -1.08
C LEU A 308 -11.95 8.05 0.32
N VAL A 309 -10.96 8.79 0.81
CA VAL A 309 -10.31 8.51 2.10
C VAL A 309 -10.66 9.56 3.13
N ILE A 310 -11.23 9.13 4.25
CA ILE A 310 -11.52 9.98 5.40
C ILE A 310 -10.25 10.07 6.25
N PHE A 311 -9.67 11.28 6.31
CA PHE A 311 -8.36 11.54 6.89
C PHE A 311 -8.47 12.35 8.18
N GLY A 312 -7.93 11.84 9.26
CA GLY A 312 -7.99 12.48 10.58
C GLY A 312 -6.61 12.81 11.16
N PRO A 313 -6.08 11.95 12.07
CA PRO A 313 -4.92 12.27 12.91
C PRO A 313 -3.57 12.17 12.18
N THR A 314 -3.52 11.63 10.97
CA THR A 314 -2.28 11.33 10.24
C THR A 314 -1.88 12.47 9.29
N ASN A 315 -0.62 12.42 8.81
CA ASN A 315 -0.10 13.42 7.89
C ASN A 315 -0.30 12.99 6.43
N PRO A 316 -1.23 13.61 5.68
CA PRO A 316 -1.49 13.22 4.30
C PRO A 316 -0.34 13.52 3.33
N LEU A 317 0.56 14.44 3.67
CA LEU A 317 1.75 14.70 2.83
C LEU A 317 2.63 13.47 2.73
N THR A 318 2.66 12.64 3.77
CA THR A 318 3.54 11.47 3.84
C THR A 318 2.83 10.15 3.52
N THR A 319 1.53 10.03 3.84
CA THR A 319 0.84 8.72 3.86
C THR A 319 -0.48 8.65 3.11
N ARG A 320 -0.92 9.69 2.39
CA ARG A 320 -2.10 9.55 1.53
C ARG A 320 -1.84 8.49 0.44
N PRO A 321 -2.85 7.85 -0.14
CA PRO A 321 -2.62 7.02 -1.32
C PRO A 321 -1.91 7.80 -2.44
N PHE A 322 -0.91 7.18 -3.04
CA PHE A 322 -0.08 7.80 -4.10
C PHE A 322 -0.71 7.58 -5.47
N SER A 323 -1.87 8.20 -5.71
CA SER A 323 -2.62 8.05 -6.95
C SER A 323 -3.49 9.28 -7.20
N GLN A 324 -3.74 9.58 -8.46
CA GLN A 324 -4.69 10.62 -8.88
C GLN A 324 -6.15 10.16 -8.73
N THR A 325 -6.40 8.85 -8.64
CA THR A 325 -7.75 8.30 -8.41
C THR A 325 -8.17 8.35 -6.93
N ALA A 326 -7.28 8.77 -6.04
CA ALA A 326 -7.54 8.90 -4.62
C ALA A 326 -7.81 10.34 -4.21
N GLU A 327 -8.94 10.56 -3.60
CA GLU A 327 -9.32 11.82 -2.98
C GLU A 327 -9.37 11.68 -1.46
N ILE A 328 -8.97 12.74 -0.74
CA ILE A 328 -9.04 12.77 0.73
C ILE A 328 -10.03 13.82 1.21
N ILE A 329 -10.87 13.45 2.17
CA ILE A 329 -11.68 14.40 2.95
C ILE A 329 -11.02 14.59 4.30
N ARG A 330 -10.78 15.85 4.67
CA ARG A 330 -10.07 16.20 5.90
C ARG A 330 -10.59 17.51 6.48
N ARG A 331 -10.77 17.51 7.80
CA ARG A 331 -11.09 18.70 8.62
C ARG A 331 -10.07 18.80 9.76
N PRO A 332 -8.84 19.32 9.49
CA PRO A 332 -7.76 19.32 10.47
C PRO A 332 -7.99 20.38 11.54
N PRO A 333 -8.12 19.99 12.82
CA PRO A 333 -8.00 20.92 13.93
C PRO A 333 -6.53 21.26 14.22
N ASP A 334 -6.28 22.21 15.13
CA ASP A 334 -4.92 22.66 15.49
C ASP A 334 -4.02 21.51 16.00
N CYS A 335 -4.60 20.45 16.58
CA CYS A 335 -3.85 19.29 17.05
C CYS A 335 -3.46 18.30 15.93
N ALA A 336 -3.92 18.47 14.69
CA ALA A 336 -3.60 17.54 13.60
C ALA A 336 -2.43 18.09 12.72
N PRO A 337 -1.50 17.20 12.31
CA PRO A 337 -1.45 15.75 12.52
C PRO A 337 -0.87 15.37 13.90
N CYS A 338 -1.62 14.66 14.73
CA CYS A 338 -1.16 14.23 16.05
C CYS A 338 -0.53 12.83 16.06
N MET A 339 -0.76 12.01 15.03
CA MET A 339 -0.26 10.64 14.86
C MET A 339 -0.63 9.67 16.00
N LEU A 340 -1.63 10.03 16.83
CA LEU A 340 -2.06 9.22 17.96
C LEU A 340 -2.89 8.01 17.52
N ARG A 341 -2.81 6.92 18.29
CA ARG A 341 -3.63 5.74 18.08
C ARG A 341 -5.04 5.89 18.62
N ASP A 342 -5.17 6.64 19.70
CA ASP A 342 -6.42 6.93 20.39
C ASP A 342 -6.49 8.44 20.63
N CYS A 343 -7.66 9.04 20.36
CA CYS A 343 -7.87 10.44 20.62
C CYS A 343 -8.16 10.67 22.11
N PRO A 344 -7.38 11.48 22.82
CA PRO A 344 -7.59 11.74 24.24
C PRO A 344 -8.64 12.84 24.53
N ILE A 345 -9.21 13.45 23.49
CA ILE A 345 -10.19 14.53 23.58
C ILE A 345 -11.51 14.14 22.90
N ASP A 346 -12.01 14.89 21.97
CA ASP A 346 -13.35 14.79 21.37
C ASP A 346 -13.36 14.27 19.92
N HIS A 347 -12.23 13.80 19.41
CA HIS A 347 -12.09 13.25 18.06
C HIS A 347 -12.53 14.20 16.94
N ARG A 348 -12.37 15.51 17.15
CA ARG A 348 -12.91 16.59 16.30
C ARG A 348 -12.47 16.53 14.85
N CYS A 349 -11.28 15.98 14.54
CA CYS A 349 -10.82 15.77 13.16
C CYS A 349 -11.72 14.81 12.36
N MET A 350 -12.44 13.92 13.04
CA MET A 350 -13.37 12.96 12.43
C MET A 350 -14.83 13.41 12.64
N THR A 351 -15.17 13.98 13.80
CA THR A 351 -16.53 14.48 14.06
C THR A 351 -16.92 15.68 13.21
N ALA A 352 -15.95 16.44 12.70
CA ALA A 352 -16.21 17.57 11.79
C ALA A 352 -16.57 17.18 10.35
N ILE A 353 -16.36 15.90 9.95
CA ILE A 353 -16.67 15.41 8.61
C ILE A 353 -18.08 14.82 8.62
N SER A 354 -19.01 15.40 7.88
CA SER A 354 -20.42 14.95 7.83
C SER A 354 -20.64 13.82 6.80
N ALA A 355 -21.69 13.04 6.98
CA ALA A 355 -22.11 12.03 6.00
C ALA A 355 -22.53 12.66 4.66
N ASP A 356 -23.16 13.83 4.68
CA ASP A 356 -23.56 14.58 3.48
C ASP A 356 -22.37 14.99 2.63
N GLU A 357 -21.31 15.48 3.27
CA GLU A 357 -20.08 15.86 2.59
C GLU A 357 -19.45 14.65 1.90
N VAL A 358 -19.32 13.52 2.62
CA VAL A 358 -18.74 12.29 2.08
C VAL A 358 -19.61 11.74 0.95
N PHE A 359 -20.93 11.74 1.09
CA PHE A 359 -21.86 11.30 0.05
C PHE A 359 -21.74 12.14 -1.22
N THR A 360 -21.74 13.47 -1.09
CA THR A 360 -21.60 14.38 -2.24
C THR A 360 -20.33 14.10 -3.04
N ARG A 361 -19.20 13.87 -2.36
CA ARG A 361 -17.94 13.52 -3.03
C ARG A 361 -17.96 12.11 -3.62
N ALA A 362 -18.61 11.14 -2.93
CA ALA A 362 -18.74 9.78 -3.41
C ALA A 362 -19.51 9.71 -4.74
N VAL A 363 -20.61 10.45 -4.88
CA VAL A 363 -21.40 10.51 -6.13
C VAL A 363 -20.55 11.09 -7.27
N VAL A 364 -19.81 12.18 -7.05
CA VAL A 364 -18.94 12.76 -8.08
C VAL A 364 -17.91 11.75 -8.57
N LEU A 365 -17.31 10.98 -7.65
CA LEU A 365 -16.32 9.95 -8.03
C LEU A 365 -16.93 8.77 -8.76
N LEU A 366 -18.17 8.37 -8.41
CA LEU A 366 -18.92 7.33 -9.13
C LEU A 366 -19.26 7.77 -10.55
N ASP A 367 -19.72 9.00 -10.76
CA ASP A 367 -20.03 9.54 -12.08
C ASP A 367 -18.78 9.60 -12.98
N GLN A 368 -17.63 10.00 -12.42
CA GLN A 368 -16.37 10.01 -13.14
C GLN A 368 -15.91 8.60 -13.54
N ALA A 369 -16.08 7.61 -12.66
CA ALA A 369 -15.75 6.22 -12.96
C ALA A 369 -16.58 5.67 -14.13
N TYR A 370 -17.88 5.97 -14.14
CA TYR A 370 -18.80 5.54 -15.21
C TYR A 370 -18.41 6.12 -16.58
N VAL A 371 -18.02 7.39 -16.64
CA VAL A 371 -17.58 8.04 -17.89
C VAL A 371 -16.33 7.38 -18.45
N VAL A 372 -15.38 7.00 -17.59
CA VAL A 372 -14.13 6.34 -18.00
C VAL A 372 -14.40 4.94 -18.55
N GLU A 373 -15.23 4.14 -17.86
CA GLU A 373 -15.57 2.77 -18.29
C GLU A 373 -16.29 2.76 -19.65
N VAL A 374 -17.26 3.63 -19.86
CA VAL A 374 -17.97 3.76 -21.15
C VAL A 374 -17.04 4.20 -22.27
N SER A 375 -16.11 5.11 -22.00
CA SER A 375 -15.13 5.57 -23.01
C SER A 375 -14.16 4.46 -23.44
N VAL A 376 -13.76 3.58 -22.53
CA VAL A 376 -12.89 2.44 -22.82
C VAL A 376 -13.62 1.38 -23.66
N GLU A 377 -14.88 1.07 -23.34
CA GLU A 377 -15.70 0.10 -24.12
C GLU A 377 -15.95 0.58 -25.54
N VAL A 378 -16.29 1.86 -25.73
CA VAL A 378 -16.49 2.46 -27.06
C VAL A 378 -15.20 2.44 -27.87
N GLY A 379 -14.05 2.74 -27.24
CA GLY A 379 -12.73 2.66 -27.86
C GLY A 379 -12.37 1.24 -28.34
N ALA A 380 -12.60 0.23 -27.49
CA ALA A 380 -12.33 -1.16 -27.80
C ALA A 380 -13.22 -1.71 -28.95
N HIS A 381 -14.49 -1.30 -29.01
CA HIS A 381 -15.37 -1.67 -30.12
C HIS A 381 -14.98 -0.97 -31.43
N ALA A 382 -14.44 0.24 -31.39
CA ALA A 382 -13.96 0.96 -32.57
C ALA A 382 -12.67 0.36 -33.15
N GLU A 383 -11.78 -0.22 -32.30
CA GLU A 383 -10.59 -0.94 -32.75
C GLU A 383 -10.90 -2.35 -33.28
N ALA A 384 -11.87 -3.05 -32.69
CA ALA A 384 -12.30 -4.37 -33.16
C ALA A 384 -13.08 -4.32 -34.51
N ALA A 385 -13.57 -3.15 -34.90
CA ALA A 385 -14.31 -2.92 -36.14
C ALA A 385 -13.41 -2.40 -37.31
N ARG A 386 -12.11 -2.26 -37.08
CA ARG A 386 -11.09 -1.91 -38.11
C ARG A 386 -10.25 -3.13 -38.44
#